data_78ca4ff4820ef438d133577eb9ffb66f
#
_entry.id   78ca4ff4820ef438d133577eb9ffb66f
#
_cell.length_a   1.000
_cell.length_b   1.000
_cell.length_c   1.000
_cell.angle_alpha   90.00
_cell.angle_beta   90.00
_cell.angle_gamma   90.00
#
_symmetry.space_group_name_H-M   'P 1'
#
loop_
_entity.id
_entity.type
_entity.pdbx_description
1 polymer ?
#
loop_
_entity_poly.entity_id
_entity_poly.type
_entity_poly.pdbx_seq_one_letter_code
_entity_poly.pdbx_strand_id
1 'polypeptide(L)'
;MSTRRKAAFFNVNPAMIDRVWGLGRRERISELTDMYPLLVGRADFDTHAAAIADVECVFSTWGMWTPDEAQLARLPTLKVVFYAAGSVQAFARPFLSRGIAVMSAWHANAAPVAEYALAQILLANKGYWRNTRDSGTPEGRAAGPFRGRGNFGATVAVLGAGAVGSRVIALLRPFNLNIVVFDPFL
;
A
#
# COMPACT_ATOMS: atom_id res chain seq x y z
N MET A 1 26.08 24.74 -9.05
CA MET A 1 25.82 23.28 -8.92
C MET A 1 24.66 23.10 -7.95
N SER A 2 23.57 22.47 -8.36
CA SER A 2 22.47 22.17 -7.42
C SER A 2 22.98 21.13 -6.45
N THR A 3 23.03 21.45 -5.16
CA THR A 3 23.36 20.47 -4.12
C THR A 3 22.24 19.43 -4.07
N ARG A 4 22.60 18.14 -4.15
CA ARG A 4 21.64 17.03 -4.01
C ARG A 4 20.96 17.14 -2.64
N ARG A 5 19.66 16.84 -2.58
CA ARG A 5 18.90 16.82 -1.33
C ARG A 5 19.34 15.67 -0.46
N LYS A 6 19.57 15.92 0.82
CA LYS A 6 19.89 14.86 1.78
C LYS A 6 18.67 14.02 2.07
N ALA A 7 18.85 12.71 2.02
CA ALA A 7 17.77 11.75 2.13
C ALA A 7 18.14 10.54 2.99
N ALA A 8 17.15 9.85 3.54
CA ALA A 8 17.33 8.60 4.26
C ALA A 8 16.15 7.64 4.03
N PHE A 9 16.41 6.36 4.16
CA PHE A 9 15.35 5.35 4.25
C PHE A 9 14.97 5.09 5.70
N PHE A 10 13.66 5.18 5.98
CA PHE A 10 13.08 4.92 7.29
C PHE A 10 12.17 3.70 7.24
N ASN A 11 12.42 2.65 8.03
CA ASN A 11 11.55 1.48 8.12
C ASN A 11 11.96 0.55 9.27
N VAL A 12 10.98 -0.10 9.90
CA VAL A 12 11.26 -1.14 10.93
C VAL A 12 11.45 -2.54 10.32
N ASN A 13 11.23 -2.69 9.01
CA ASN A 13 11.34 -3.97 8.31
C ASN A 13 12.19 -3.82 7.04
N PRO A 14 13.48 -4.18 7.09
CA PRO A 14 14.39 -4.07 5.93
C PRO A 14 13.89 -4.81 4.69
N ALA A 15 13.28 -5.99 4.85
CA ALA A 15 12.76 -6.79 3.75
C ALA A 15 11.67 -6.06 2.94
N MET A 16 10.89 -5.17 3.58
CA MET A 16 9.90 -4.34 2.88
C MET A 16 10.57 -3.26 2.03
N ILE A 17 11.69 -2.70 2.48
CA ILE A 17 12.48 -1.77 1.68
C ILE A 17 13.00 -2.48 0.43
N ASP A 18 13.60 -3.64 0.56
CA ASP A 18 14.14 -4.39 -0.57
C ASP A 18 13.04 -4.82 -1.55
N ARG A 19 11.88 -5.23 -1.03
CA ARG A 19 10.73 -5.60 -1.86
C ARG A 19 10.19 -4.44 -2.71
N VAL A 20 10.09 -3.25 -2.13
CA VAL A 20 9.43 -2.10 -2.78
C VAL A 20 10.43 -1.22 -3.54
N TRP A 21 11.59 -0.99 -2.95
CA TRP A 21 12.63 -0.11 -3.47
C TRP A 21 13.79 -0.84 -4.16
N GLY A 22 13.72 -2.17 -4.27
CA GLY A 22 14.67 -2.98 -5.03
C GLY A 22 14.56 -2.78 -6.55
N LEU A 23 15.20 -3.66 -7.34
CA LEU A 23 15.19 -3.63 -8.80
C LEU A 23 15.74 -2.30 -9.37
N GLY A 24 16.81 -1.78 -8.81
CA GLY A 24 17.47 -0.56 -9.26
C GLY A 24 16.81 0.75 -8.79
N ARG A 25 15.70 0.70 -8.03
CA ARG A 25 15.01 1.92 -7.58
C ARG A 25 15.79 2.67 -6.49
N ARG A 26 16.45 1.95 -5.57
CA ARG A 26 17.31 2.56 -4.52
C ARG A 26 18.48 3.27 -5.16
N GLU A 27 19.14 2.62 -6.09
CA GLU A 27 20.27 3.15 -6.84
C GLU A 27 19.86 4.43 -7.56
N ARG A 28 18.71 4.41 -8.26
CA ARG A 28 18.20 5.57 -8.96
C ARG A 28 17.86 6.74 -8.03
N ILE A 29 17.35 6.49 -6.83
CA ILE A 29 17.11 7.55 -5.83
C ILE A 29 18.44 8.09 -5.33
N SER A 30 19.45 7.24 -5.11
CA SER A 30 20.77 7.65 -4.65
C SER A 30 21.54 8.49 -5.71
N GLU A 31 21.23 8.31 -7.00
CA GLU A 31 21.74 9.20 -8.06
C GLU A 31 21.15 10.61 -7.95
N LEU A 32 19.92 10.74 -7.47
CA LEU A 32 19.18 12.01 -7.37
C LEU A 32 19.35 12.72 -6.04
N THR A 33 19.81 12.00 -5.00
CA THR A 33 19.90 12.48 -3.63
C THR A 33 21.28 12.22 -3.03
N ASP A 34 21.60 12.92 -1.95
CA ASP A 34 22.68 12.58 -1.04
C ASP A 34 22.11 11.64 0.02
N MET A 35 22.21 10.34 -0.27
CA MET A 35 21.51 9.30 0.49
C MET A 35 22.32 8.84 1.70
N TYR A 36 21.76 8.92 2.89
CA TYR A 36 22.30 8.30 4.09
C TYR A 36 22.39 6.77 3.88
N PRO A 37 23.55 6.14 4.10
CA PRO A 37 23.80 4.78 3.63
C PRO A 37 23.07 3.68 4.41
N LEU A 38 22.64 3.98 5.65
CA LEU A 38 22.00 3.01 6.54
C LEU A 38 20.48 3.18 6.56
N LEU A 39 19.78 2.07 6.73
CA LEU A 39 18.37 2.09 7.03
C LEU A 39 18.16 2.50 8.49
N VAL A 40 17.28 3.46 8.72
CA VAL A 40 16.93 3.94 10.05
C VAL A 40 15.64 3.28 10.51
N GLY A 41 15.71 2.55 11.61
CA GLY A 41 14.57 1.94 12.29
C GLY A 41 14.10 2.76 13.48
N ARG A 42 12.97 2.36 14.07
CA ARG A 42 12.50 2.98 15.30
C ARG A 42 13.43 2.74 16.49
N ALA A 43 13.96 1.51 16.57
CA ALA A 43 14.76 1.07 17.72
C ALA A 43 16.17 1.68 17.75
N ASP A 44 16.71 2.01 16.60
CA ASP A 44 18.07 2.54 16.43
C ASP A 44 18.11 4.02 15.99
N PHE A 45 16.95 4.68 15.95
CA PHE A 45 16.83 6.08 15.55
C PHE A 45 17.83 6.98 16.28
N ASP A 46 17.98 6.81 17.61
CA ASP A 46 18.86 7.63 18.42
C ASP A 46 20.34 7.51 18.02
N THR A 47 20.76 6.33 17.58
CA THR A 47 22.10 6.08 17.09
C THR A 47 22.41 6.88 15.81
N HIS A 48 21.39 7.02 14.95
CA HIS A 48 21.53 7.69 13.66
C HIS A 48 21.21 9.18 13.69
N ALA A 49 20.49 9.66 14.69
CA ALA A 49 19.86 10.97 14.69
C ALA A 49 20.80 12.16 14.44
N ALA A 50 22.04 12.11 14.94
CA ALA A 50 23.02 13.16 14.67
C ALA A 50 23.46 13.17 13.19
N ALA A 51 23.60 12.00 12.57
CA ALA A 51 24.03 11.86 11.19
C ALA A 51 22.92 12.19 10.17
N ILE A 52 21.65 12.13 10.59
CA ILE A 52 20.49 12.42 9.74
C ILE A 52 19.80 13.75 10.09
N ALA A 53 20.38 14.57 10.97
CA ALA A 53 19.77 15.82 11.44
C ALA A 53 19.47 16.82 10.31
N ASP A 54 20.21 16.75 9.21
CA ASP A 54 20.05 17.63 8.04
C ASP A 54 19.35 16.97 6.85
N VAL A 55 18.70 15.79 7.07
CA VAL A 55 17.89 15.10 6.05
C VAL A 55 16.67 15.94 5.70
N GLU A 56 16.47 16.14 4.40
CA GLU A 56 15.32 16.88 3.86
C GLU A 56 14.20 15.95 3.37
N CYS A 57 14.56 14.72 2.96
CA CYS A 57 13.64 13.75 2.37
C CYS A 57 13.76 12.39 3.07
N VAL A 58 12.63 11.79 3.40
CA VAL A 58 12.56 10.40 3.90
C VAL A 58 11.83 9.54 2.89
N PHE A 59 12.39 8.37 2.59
CA PHE A 59 11.76 7.33 1.78
C PHE A 59 11.36 6.16 2.67
N SER A 60 10.12 5.67 2.51
CA SER A 60 9.60 4.55 3.28
C SER A 60 8.55 3.74 2.52
N THR A 61 8.07 2.68 3.13
CA THR A 61 6.98 1.83 2.67
C THR A 61 6.31 1.15 3.88
N TRP A 62 5.61 0.03 3.70
CA TRP A 62 5.06 -0.74 4.82
C TRP A 62 6.13 -1.00 5.89
N GLY A 63 5.84 -0.61 7.12
CA GLY A 63 6.79 -0.60 8.22
C GLY A 63 7.31 0.79 8.61
N MET A 64 6.75 1.87 8.02
CA MET A 64 6.95 3.22 8.56
C MET A 64 6.29 3.29 9.94
N TRP A 65 7.05 3.70 10.94
CA TRP A 65 6.52 3.94 12.30
C TRP A 65 6.01 5.38 12.45
N THR A 66 5.26 5.63 13.51
CA THR A 66 4.85 6.96 13.91
C THR A 66 5.96 7.56 14.78
N PRO A 67 6.73 8.55 14.30
CA PRO A 67 7.72 9.22 15.13
C PRO A 67 7.05 10.07 16.22
N ASP A 68 7.68 10.16 17.35
CA ASP A 68 7.28 11.08 18.41
C ASP A 68 7.84 12.49 18.19
N GLU A 69 7.41 13.44 19.05
CA GLU A 69 7.83 14.83 18.98
C GLU A 69 9.35 15.01 19.20
N ALA A 70 9.95 14.19 20.07
CA ALA A 70 11.39 14.26 20.34
C ALA A 70 12.21 13.79 19.13
N GLN A 71 11.77 12.73 18.46
CA GLN A 71 12.36 12.23 17.22
C GLN A 71 12.27 13.27 16.10
N LEU A 72 11.08 13.86 15.90
CA LEU A 72 10.87 14.88 14.86
C LEU A 72 11.64 16.19 15.16
N ALA A 73 11.81 16.55 16.42
CA ALA A 73 12.62 17.71 16.79
C ALA A 73 14.10 17.57 16.38
N ARG A 74 14.59 16.35 16.23
CA ARG A 74 15.95 16.05 15.76
C ARG A 74 16.11 16.03 14.24
N LEU A 75 15.01 16.27 13.49
CA LEU A 75 15.00 16.35 12.03
C LEU A 75 14.50 17.74 11.57
N PRO A 76 15.17 18.84 11.96
CA PRO A 76 14.67 20.19 11.75
C PRO A 76 14.59 20.59 10.26
N THR A 77 15.30 19.90 9.38
CA THR A 77 15.34 20.20 7.94
C THR A 77 14.41 19.31 7.13
N LEU A 78 13.73 18.33 7.75
CA LEU A 78 12.86 17.40 7.06
C LEU A 78 11.65 18.13 6.44
N LYS A 79 11.45 17.94 5.14
CA LYS A 79 10.41 18.61 4.34
C LYS A 79 9.36 17.65 3.82
N VAL A 80 9.77 16.41 3.50
CA VAL A 80 8.87 15.47 2.84
C VAL A 80 9.17 14.02 3.19
N VAL A 81 8.11 13.24 3.32
CA VAL A 81 8.15 11.76 3.42
C VAL A 81 7.52 11.17 2.17
N PHE A 82 8.27 10.40 1.40
CA PHE A 82 7.80 9.62 0.26
C PHE A 82 7.47 8.20 0.71
N TYR A 83 6.19 7.89 0.76
CA TYR A 83 5.67 6.60 1.20
C TYR A 83 5.20 5.76 0.01
N ALA A 84 5.97 4.75 -0.37
CA ALA A 84 5.69 3.89 -1.52
C ALA A 84 4.69 2.78 -1.19
N ALA A 85 3.57 3.16 -0.58
CA ALA A 85 2.43 2.28 -0.29
C ALA A 85 1.12 3.09 -0.24
N GLY A 86 0.06 2.51 0.33
CA GLY A 86 -1.28 3.09 0.33
C GLY A 86 -1.54 4.09 1.46
N SER A 87 -2.30 3.67 2.49
CA SER A 87 -2.76 4.54 3.57
C SER A 87 -1.62 5.05 4.44
N VAL A 88 -1.67 6.35 4.75
CA VAL A 88 -0.71 7.04 5.64
C VAL A 88 -1.32 7.41 7.00
N GLN A 89 -2.58 7.05 7.24
CA GLN A 89 -3.35 7.47 8.42
C GLN A 89 -2.68 7.08 9.75
N ALA A 90 -1.98 5.96 9.76
CA ALA A 90 -1.37 5.44 10.97
C ALA A 90 -0.18 6.27 11.48
N PHE A 91 0.51 7.00 10.60
CA PHE A 91 1.77 7.68 10.97
C PHE A 91 1.90 9.13 10.50
N ALA A 92 1.04 9.61 9.60
CA ALA A 92 1.26 10.90 8.93
C ALA A 92 1.05 12.12 9.83
N ARG A 93 0.16 12.04 10.83
CA ARG A 93 -0.25 13.19 11.64
C ARG A 93 0.90 13.98 12.27
N PRO A 94 1.89 13.37 12.94
CA PRO A 94 3.01 14.11 13.51
C PRO A 94 3.85 14.88 12.49
N PHE A 95 4.01 14.33 11.28
CA PHE A 95 4.70 15.03 10.18
C PHE A 95 3.90 16.23 9.71
N LEU A 96 2.61 16.04 9.44
CA LEU A 96 1.72 17.09 8.94
C LEU A 96 1.57 18.26 9.93
N SER A 97 1.52 17.98 11.24
CA SER A 97 1.45 19.01 12.28
C SER A 97 2.67 19.92 12.29
N ARG A 98 3.80 19.47 11.75
CA ARG A 98 5.04 20.24 11.60
C ARG A 98 5.24 20.84 10.21
N GLY A 99 4.22 20.76 9.35
CA GLY A 99 4.31 21.22 7.96
C GLY A 99 5.15 20.34 7.04
N ILE A 100 5.50 19.12 7.48
CA ILE A 100 6.23 18.14 6.66
C ILE A 100 5.23 17.45 5.74
N ALA A 101 5.45 17.51 4.44
CA ALA A 101 4.59 16.86 3.45
C ALA A 101 4.71 15.33 3.52
N VAL A 102 3.59 14.63 3.35
CA VAL A 102 3.57 13.16 3.22
C VAL A 102 2.96 12.78 1.88
N MET A 103 3.80 12.24 1.00
CA MET A 103 3.42 11.82 -0.35
C MET A 103 3.22 10.31 -0.38
N SER A 104 2.02 9.86 -0.74
CA SER A 104 1.68 8.44 -0.77
C SER A 104 1.49 7.94 -2.20
N ALA A 105 1.91 6.71 -2.46
CA ALA A 105 1.69 6.01 -3.73
C ALA A 105 0.33 5.27 -3.79
N TRP A 106 -0.69 5.76 -3.09
CA TRP A 106 -1.99 5.11 -2.92
C TRP A 106 -2.68 4.77 -4.24
N HIS A 107 -2.56 5.62 -5.25
CA HIS A 107 -3.12 5.37 -6.58
C HIS A 107 -2.47 4.18 -7.27
N ALA A 108 -1.14 4.09 -7.23
CA ALA A 108 -0.41 2.96 -7.80
C ALA A 108 -0.70 1.67 -7.01
N ASN A 109 -0.76 1.78 -5.68
CA ASN A 109 -1.09 0.65 -4.81
C ASN A 109 -2.52 0.12 -5.01
N ALA A 110 -3.45 0.96 -5.46
CA ALA A 110 -4.83 0.56 -5.69
C ALA A 110 -5.01 -0.43 -6.88
N ALA A 111 -4.11 -0.39 -7.87
CA ALA A 111 -4.23 -1.24 -9.05
C ALA A 111 -4.19 -2.76 -8.72
N PRO A 112 -3.13 -3.30 -8.11
CA PRO A 112 -3.06 -4.73 -7.79
C PRO A 112 -4.14 -5.16 -6.78
N VAL A 113 -4.62 -4.27 -5.92
CA VAL A 113 -5.71 -4.56 -4.99
C VAL A 113 -7.03 -4.73 -5.75
N ALA A 114 -7.29 -3.89 -6.75
CA ALA A 114 -8.48 -3.99 -7.58
C ALA A 114 -8.46 -5.25 -8.46
N GLU A 115 -7.31 -5.64 -9.00
CA GLU A 115 -7.11 -6.89 -9.75
C GLU A 115 -7.37 -8.12 -8.86
N TYR A 116 -6.85 -8.11 -7.63
CA TYR A 116 -7.13 -9.15 -6.66
C TYR A 116 -8.63 -9.24 -6.34
N ALA A 117 -9.29 -8.10 -6.11
CA ALA A 117 -10.73 -8.06 -5.84
C ALA A 117 -11.55 -8.61 -7.03
N LEU A 118 -11.20 -8.25 -8.27
CA LEU A 118 -11.81 -8.79 -9.46
C LEU A 118 -11.72 -10.33 -9.48
N ALA A 119 -10.53 -10.89 -9.27
CA ALA A 119 -10.32 -12.33 -9.26
C ALA A 119 -11.19 -13.02 -8.19
N GLN A 120 -11.26 -12.45 -6.98
CA GLN A 120 -12.10 -12.97 -5.89
C GLN A 120 -13.59 -12.95 -6.24
N ILE A 121 -14.08 -11.86 -6.83
CA ILE A 121 -15.49 -11.72 -7.24
C ILE A 121 -15.85 -12.80 -8.27
N LEU A 122 -15.05 -12.95 -9.32
CA LEU A 122 -15.30 -13.92 -10.37
C LEU A 122 -15.27 -15.37 -9.86
N LEU A 123 -14.32 -15.70 -9.00
CA LEU A 123 -14.21 -17.03 -8.38
C LEU A 123 -15.37 -17.29 -7.42
N ALA A 124 -15.77 -16.30 -6.61
CA ALA A 124 -16.88 -16.43 -5.67
C ALA A 124 -18.19 -16.71 -6.40
N ASN A 125 -18.49 -15.97 -7.47
CA ASN A 125 -19.69 -16.17 -8.29
C ASN A 125 -19.75 -17.56 -8.96
N LYS A 126 -18.56 -18.17 -9.25
CA LYS A 126 -18.44 -19.52 -9.77
C LYS A 126 -18.50 -20.61 -8.69
N GLY A 127 -18.61 -20.24 -7.41
CA GLY A 127 -18.62 -21.19 -6.30
C GLY A 127 -17.28 -21.84 -6.02
N TYR A 128 -16.17 -21.26 -6.50
CA TYR A 128 -14.82 -21.83 -6.40
C TYR A 128 -14.44 -22.16 -4.95
N TRP A 129 -14.60 -21.20 -4.03
CA TRP A 129 -14.22 -21.38 -2.63
C TRP A 129 -15.00 -22.48 -1.92
N ARG A 130 -16.30 -22.58 -2.19
CA ARG A 130 -17.15 -23.65 -1.68
C ARG A 130 -16.71 -24.99 -2.25
N ASN A 131 -16.55 -25.09 -3.55
CA ASN A 131 -16.16 -26.32 -4.21
C ASN A 131 -14.77 -26.80 -3.76
N THR A 132 -13.80 -25.90 -3.60
CA THR A 132 -12.46 -26.23 -3.10
C THR A 132 -12.51 -26.81 -1.69
N ARG A 133 -13.30 -26.22 -0.81
CA ARG A 133 -13.49 -26.73 0.56
C ARG A 133 -14.18 -28.09 0.56
N ASP A 134 -15.31 -28.20 -0.13
CA ASP A 134 -16.18 -29.37 -0.10
C ASP A 134 -15.52 -30.55 -0.80
N SER A 135 -14.72 -30.35 -1.86
CA SER A 135 -13.96 -31.41 -2.54
C SER A 135 -12.88 -32.08 -1.67
N GLY A 136 -12.51 -31.46 -0.56
CA GLY A 136 -11.57 -32.01 0.43
C GLY A 136 -12.16 -33.18 1.23
N THR A 137 -13.49 -33.38 1.25
CA THR A 137 -14.17 -34.43 2.01
C THR A 137 -14.82 -35.50 1.10
N PRO A 138 -14.95 -36.75 1.57
CA PRO A 138 -15.69 -37.77 0.85
C PRO A 138 -17.15 -37.38 0.57
N GLU A 139 -17.82 -36.82 1.55
CA GLU A 139 -19.21 -36.37 1.49
C GLU A 139 -19.40 -35.23 0.48
N GLY A 140 -18.48 -34.24 0.50
CA GLY A 140 -18.52 -33.13 -0.44
C GLY A 140 -18.28 -33.59 -1.89
N ARG A 141 -17.38 -34.55 -2.09
CA ARG A 141 -17.19 -35.17 -3.42
C ARG A 141 -18.42 -35.96 -3.89
N ALA A 142 -19.08 -36.69 -2.99
CA ALA A 142 -20.30 -37.42 -3.29
C ALA A 142 -21.48 -36.50 -3.60
N ALA A 143 -21.59 -35.36 -2.96
CA ALA A 143 -22.63 -34.37 -3.23
C ALA A 143 -22.45 -33.64 -4.58
N GLY A 144 -21.27 -33.74 -5.17
CA GLY A 144 -20.93 -33.07 -6.43
C GLY A 144 -20.72 -31.56 -6.28
N PRO A 145 -20.24 -30.86 -7.33
CA PRO A 145 -19.89 -29.47 -7.26
C PRO A 145 -21.10 -28.56 -7.10
N PHE A 146 -20.99 -27.58 -6.22
CA PHE A 146 -21.95 -26.49 -6.17
C PHE A 146 -21.89 -25.66 -7.47
N ARG A 147 -23.05 -25.54 -8.10
CA ARG A 147 -23.22 -24.75 -9.33
C ARG A 147 -23.92 -23.43 -8.97
N GLY A 148 -23.14 -22.39 -8.69
CA GLY A 148 -23.66 -21.04 -8.56
C GLY A 148 -24.19 -20.49 -9.91
N ARG A 149 -24.87 -19.34 -9.86
CA ARG A 149 -25.35 -18.63 -11.08
C ARG A 149 -24.21 -18.26 -12.05
N GLY A 150 -22.97 -18.24 -11.57
CA GLY A 150 -21.86 -17.70 -12.30
C GLY A 150 -21.93 -16.16 -12.35
N ASN A 151 -21.28 -15.56 -13.34
CA ASN A 151 -21.25 -14.10 -13.46
C ASN A 151 -22.46 -13.54 -14.24
N PHE A 152 -23.18 -14.36 -15.00
CA PHE A 152 -24.25 -13.88 -15.87
C PHE A 152 -25.42 -13.33 -15.06
N GLY A 153 -25.65 -12.02 -15.14
CA GLY A 153 -26.74 -11.32 -14.43
C GLY A 153 -26.60 -11.33 -12.90
N ALA A 154 -25.46 -11.75 -12.35
CA ALA A 154 -25.23 -11.66 -10.92
C ALA A 154 -25.05 -10.19 -10.49
N THR A 155 -25.45 -9.87 -9.26
CA THR A 155 -25.29 -8.52 -8.70
C THR A 155 -24.07 -8.48 -7.80
N VAL A 156 -23.20 -7.49 -8.00
CA VAL A 156 -22.04 -7.19 -7.17
C VAL A 156 -22.23 -5.83 -6.52
N ALA A 157 -22.16 -5.79 -5.20
CA ALA A 157 -22.19 -4.54 -4.44
C ALA A 157 -20.76 -4.06 -4.16
N VAL A 158 -20.48 -2.81 -4.51
CA VAL A 158 -19.21 -2.14 -4.22
C VAL A 158 -19.46 -1.06 -3.15
N LEU A 159 -18.90 -1.27 -1.96
CA LEU A 159 -18.97 -0.32 -0.86
C LEU A 159 -17.72 0.55 -0.85
N GLY A 160 -17.87 1.81 -1.24
CA GLY A 160 -16.79 2.76 -1.44
C GLY A 160 -16.31 2.83 -2.90
N ALA A 161 -16.37 4.04 -3.48
CA ALA A 161 -15.92 4.32 -4.85
C ALA A 161 -14.59 5.11 -4.90
N GLY A 162 -13.76 4.98 -3.86
CA GLY A 162 -12.40 5.54 -3.83
C GLY A 162 -11.47 4.87 -4.86
N ALA A 163 -10.15 5.02 -4.72
CA ALA A 163 -9.18 4.56 -5.73
C ALA A 163 -9.27 3.07 -6.07
N VAL A 164 -9.53 2.21 -5.09
CA VAL A 164 -9.72 0.78 -5.31
C VAL A 164 -11.10 0.50 -5.91
N GLY A 165 -12.17 0.99 -5.26
CA GLY A 165 -13.54 0.73 -5.70
C GLY A 165 -13.82 1.20 -7.13
N SER A 166 -13.39 2.40 -7.50
CA SER A 166 -13.52 2.91 -8.87
C SER A 166 -12.81 2.01 -9.89
N ARG A 167 -11.63 1.48 -9.56
CA ARG A 167 -10.91 0.53 -10.43
C ARG A 167 -11.62 -0.82 -10.52
N VAL A 168 -12.14 -1.34 -9.40
CA VAL A 168 -12.95 -2.56 -9.39
C VAL A 168 -14.18 -2.41 -10.27
N ILE A 169 -14.91 -1.30 -10.15
CA ILE A 169 -16.06 -0.99 -11.00
C ILE A 169 -15.66 -1.00 -12.47
N ALA A 170 -14.56 -0.33 -12.82
CA ALA A 170 -14.06 -0.30 -14.19
C ALA A 170 -13.69 -1.70 -14.73
N LEU A 171 -13.02 -2.51 -13.91
CA LEU A 171 -12.62 -3.87 -14.25
C LEU A 171 -13.81 -4.84 -14.38
N LEU A 172 -14.91 -4.60 -13.66
CA LEU A 172 -16.12 -5.41 -13.74
C LEU A 172 -16.99 -5.11 -14.97
N ARG A 173 -16.88 -3.93 -15.59
CA ARG A 173 -17.71 -3.51 -16.72
C ARG A 173 -17.76 -4.48 -17.91
N PRO A 174 -16.67 -5.16 -18.30
CA PRO A 174 -16.70 -6.12 -19.40
C PRO A 174 -17.49 -7.40 -19.11
N PHE A 175 -17.83 -7.66 -17.85
CA PHE A 175 -18.57 -8.86 -17.45
C PHE A 175 -20.06 -8.57 -17.42
N ASN A 176 -20.87 -9.61 -17.67
CA ASN A 176 -22.33 -9.52 -17.60
C ASN A 176 -22.81 -9.57 -16.14
N LEU A 177 -22.50 -8.48 -15.42
CA LEU A 177 -22.81 -8.29 -14.00
C LEU A 177 -23.64 -7.04 -13.80
N ASN A 178 -24.52 -7.03 -12.81
CA ASN A 178 -25.17 -5.84 -12.29
C ASN A 178 -24.30 -5.26 -11.18
N ILE A 179 -23.84 -4.03 -11.32
CA ILE A 179 -22.97 -3.38 -10.34
C ILE A 179 -23.82 -2.35 -9.57
N VAL A 180 -23.88 -2.53 -8.26
CA VAL A 180 -24.51 -1.57 -7.33
C VAL A 180 -23.41 -0.93 -6.50
N VAL A 181 -23.41 0.39 -6.41
CA VAL A 181 -22.38 1.15 -5.72
C VAL A 181 -22.99 1.95 -4.58
N PHE A 182 -22.34 1.92 -3.43
CA PHE A 182 -22.62 2.82 -2.33
C PHE A 182 -21.34 3.54 -1.91
N ASP A 183 -21.39 4.87 -1.90
CA ASP A 183 -20.34 5.72 -1.35
C ASP A 183 -21.00 6.99 -0.80
N PRO A 184 -20.74 7.42 0.44
CA PRO A 184 -21.39 8.59 1.04
C PRO A 184 -20.98 9.92 0.38
N PHE A 185 -20.00 9.89 -0.52
CA PHE A 185 -19.51 11.08 -1.23
C PHE A 185 -19.85 11.11 -2.73
N LEU A 186 -20.70 10.20 -3.20
CA LEU A 186 -21.26 10.20 -4.56
C LEU A 186 -22.49 11.07 -4.66
#